data_f7236cbac8f2174cae585479c7f90639
#
_entry.id   f7236cbac8f2174cae585479c7f90639
#
_cell.length_a   1.000
_cell.length_b   1.000
_cell.length_c   1.000
_cell.angle_alpha   90.00
_cell.angle_beta   90.00
_cell.angle_gamma   90.00
#
_symmetry.space_group_name_H-M   'P 1'
#
loop_
_entity.id
_entity.type
_entity.pdbx_description
1 polymer ?
#
loop_
_entity_poly.entity_id
_entity_poly.type
_entity_poly.pdbx_seq_one_letter_code
_entity_poly.pdbx_strand_id
1 'polypeptide(L)'
;LFRGERARLLFSGSREAVVRLSSESDFAWEIQLPIPFDANEQIAREALCRLLKREAQPVIAASFSRMSVLAKRQPPVAWCLSNAWRQWGNCSSRGQIRLAWRLVCLPDALIDYVVAHELAHLVEFNHSARFWAEVERMLPDCQARRAACRKIGLILPR
;
A
#
# COMPACT_ATOMS: atom_id res chain seq x y z
N LEU A 1 5.93 -10.45 -0.86
CA LEU A 1 6.39 -9.25 -1.57
C LEU A 1 6.46 -8.06 -0.61
N PHE A 2 7.40 -7.16 -0.86
CA PHE A 2 7.48 -5.84 -0.25
C PHE A 2 7.77 -4.84 -1.36
N ARG A 3 6.98 -3.79 -1.48
CA ARG A 3 7.04 -2.79 -2.57
C ARG A 3 7.04 -3.41 -3.99
N GLY A 4 6.31 -4.52 -4.14
CA GLY A 4 6.22 -5.25 -5.40
C GLY A 4 7.34 -6.25 -5.69
N GLU A 5 8.42 -6.19 -4.93
CA GLU A 5 9.61 -7.01 -5.13
C GLU A 5 9.64 -8.23 -4.18
N ARG A 6 10.45 -9.23 -4.53
CA ARG A 6 10.66 -10.40 -3.68
C ARG A 6 11.39 -10.01 -2.39
N ALA A 7 10.86 -10.47 -1.27
CA ALA A 7 11.45 -10.26 0.04
C ALA A 7 11.78 -11.61 0.68
N ARG A 8 12.96 -11.71 1.29
CA ARG A 8 13.39 -12.83 2.13
C ARG A 8 13.00 -12.55 3.58
N LEU A 9 12.42 -13.53 4.25
CA LEU A 9 12.09 -13.44 5.66
C LEU A 9 13.19 -14.11 6.48
N LEU A 10 13.76 -13.37 7.44
CA LEU A 10 14.79 -13.84 8.35
C LEU A 10 14.28 -13.80 9.78
N PHE A 11 14.59 -14.82 10.55
CA PHE A 11 14.33 -14.90 11.98
C PHE A 11 15.62 -14.68 12.73
N SER A 12 15.60 -13.83 13.73
CA SER A 12 16.82 -13.47 14.48
C SER A 12 16.51 -13.21 15.94
N GLY A 13 17.53 -13.38 16.78
CA GLY A 13 17.48 -12.97 18.17
C GLY A 13 17.62 -11.46 18.39
N SER A 14 17.54 -10.63 17.35
CA SER A 14 17.60 -9.17 17.49
C SER A 14 16.39 -8.63 18.26
N ARG A 15 16.53 -7.44 18.85
CA ARG A 15 15.44 -6.82 19.62
C ARG A 15 14.38 -6.14 18.74
N GLU A 16 14.72 -5.82 17.48
CA GLU A 16 13.87 -5.03 16.59
C GLU A 16 13.64 -5.71 15.25
N ALA A 17 12.41 -5.52 14.72
CA ALA A 17 12.09 -5.88 13.36
C ALA A 17 12.61 -4.82 12.39
N VAL A 18 13.26 -5.26 11.30
CA VAL A 18 13.90 -4.37 10.32
C VAL A 18 13.56 -4.81 8.91
N VAL A 19 13.38 -3.83 8.01
CA VAL A 19 13.36 -4.01 6.56
C VAL A 19 14.58 -3.32 5.97
N ARG A 20 15.35 -4.01 5.15
CA ARG A 20 16.53 -3.46 4.47
C ARG A 20 16.66 -4.00 3.05
N LEU A 21 17.47 -3.36 2.23
CA LEU A 21 17.84 -3.89 0.92
C LEU A 21 18.64 -5.18 1.11
N SER A 22 18.35 -6.16 0.26
CA SER A 22 19.12 -7.43 0.26
C SER A 22 20.45 -7.25 -0.44
N SER A 23 21.46 -7.96 0.06
CA SER A 23 22.73 -8.13 -0.64
C SER A 23 22.71 -9.33 -1.60
N GLU A 24 21.67 -10.16 -1.57
CA GLU A 24 21.53 -11.34 -2.42
C GLU A 24 20.73 -11.02 -3.69
N SER A 25 21.14 -11.57 -4.83
CA SER A 25 20.55 -11.30 -6.16
C SER A 25 19.09 -11.74 -6.31
N ASP A 26 18.66 -12.77 -5.56
CA ASP A 26 17.34 -13.38 -5.71
C ASP A 26 16.22 -12.62 -4.99
N PHE A 27 16.59 -11.69 -4.11
CA PHE A 27 15.68 -10.90 -3.29
C PHE A 27 16.09 -9.45 -3.30
N ALA A 28 15.10 -8.55 -3.47
CA ALA A 28 15.35 -7.10 -3.35
C ALA A 28 15.36 -6.65 -1.88
N TRP A 29 14.67 -7.38 -1.00
CA TRP A 29 14.49 -6.98 0.38
C TRP A 29 14.75 -8.12 1.35
N GLU A 30 15.32 -7.79 2.51
CA GLU A 30 15.38 -8.64 3.69
C GLU A 30 14.44 -8.08 4.76
N ILE A 31 13.58 -8.95 5.27
CA ILE A 31 12.67 -8.66 6.38
C ILE A 31 13.12 -9.49 7.58
N GLN A 32 13.71 -8.83 8.56
CA GLN A 32 14.20 -9.47 9.77
C GLN A 32 13.17 -9.32 10.89
N LEU A 33 12.75 -10.43 11.48
CA LEU A 33 11.82 -10.48 12.61
C LEU A 33 12.54 -10.87 13.91
N PRO A 34 12.25 -10.18 15.03
CA PRO A 34 12.87 -10.43 16.34
C PRO A 34 12.17 -11.58 17.07
N ILE A 35 12.09 -12.74 16.43
CA ILE A 35 11.46 -13.94 16.95
C ILE A 35 12.35 -15.15 16.70
N PRO A 36 12.30 -16.19 17.56
CA PRO A 36 13.01 -17.45 17.34
C PRO A 36 12.60 -18.13 16.04
N PHE A 37 13.50 -18.90 15.45
CA PHE A 37 13.25 -19.64 14.23
C PHE A 37 12.13 -20.70 14.39
N ASP A 38 12.00 -21.25 15.59
CA ASP A 38 10.99 -22.23 15.98
C ASP A 38 9.66 -21.62 16.46
N ALA A 39 9.52 -20.29 16.36
CA ALA A 39 8.26 -19.63 16.69
C ALA A 39 7.13 -20.17 15.84
N ASN A 40 5.94 -20.34 16.44
CA ASN A 40 4.79 -20.80 15.69
C ASN A 40 4.37 -19.77 14.62
N GLU A 41 3.64 -20.24 13.61
CA GLU A 41 3.21 -19.44 12.46
C GLU A 41 2.43 -18.18 12.87
N GLN A 42 1.60 -18.27 13.91
CA GLN A 42 0.78 -17.16 14.37
C GLN A 42 1.65 -16.02 14.91
N ILE A 43 2.67 -16.32 15.71
CA ILE A 43 3.63 -15.34 16.25
C ILE A 43 4.39 -14.67 15.10
N ALA A 44 4.85 -15.46 14.12
CA ALA A 44 5.56 -14.95 12.96
C ALA A 44 4.67 -14.01 12.11
N ARG A 45 3.44 -14.41 11.88
CA ARG A 45 2.44 -13.63 11.15
C ARG A 45 2.16 -12.29 11.85
N GLU A 46 1.95 -12.31 13.15
CA GLU A 46 1.67 -11.09 13.92
C GLU A 46 2.87 -10.13 13.93
N ALA A 47 4.09 -10.65 14.10
CA ALA A 47 5.31 -9.85 14.05
C ALA A 47 5.49 -9.20 12.67
N LEU A 48 5.30 -9.97 11.59
CA LEU A 48 5.35 -9.47 10.22
C LEU A 48 4.27 -8.41 9.96
N CYS A 49 3.03 -8.63 10.38
CA CYS A 49 1.97 -7.66 10.22
C CYS A 49 2.25 -6.34 10.96
N ARG A 50 2.79 -6.41 12.17
CA ARG A 50 3.19 -5.18 12.92
C ARG A 50 4.28 -4.42 12.17
N LEU A 51 5.30 -5.11 11.68
CA LEU A 51 6.37 -4.52 10.89
C LEU A 51 5.83 -3.85 9.63
N LEU A 52 5.07 -4.59 8.80
CA LEU A 52 4.52 -4.07 7.55
C LEU A 52 3.58 -2.87 7.75
N LYS A 53 2.81 -2.83 8.83
CA LYS A 53 2.00 -1.65 9.19
C LYS A 53 2.86 -0.43 9.51
N ARG A 54 3.98 -0.63 10.22
CA ARG A 54 4.93 0.45 10.51
C ARG A 54 5.55 0.99 9.23
N GLU A 55 6.01 0.11 8.35
CA GLU A 55 6.62 0.48 7.08
C GLU A 55 5.61 1.10 6.08
N ALA A 56 4.33 0.72 6.16
CA ALA A 56 3.28 1.26 5.31
C ALA A 56 3.05 2.76 5.52
N GLN A 57 3.17 3.24 6.76
CA GLN A 57 2.87 4.63 7.09
C GLN A 57 3.71 5.64 6.28
N PRO A 58 5.05 5.60 6.28
CA PRO A 58 5.86 6.55 5.52
C PRO A 58 5.71 6.35 4.00
N VAL A 59 5.59 5.12 3.52
CA VAL A 59 5.45 4.82 2.08
C VAL A 59 4.14 5.40 1.52
N ILE A 60 3.02 5.14 2.20
CA ILE A 60 1.71 5.64 1.80
C ILE A 60 1.62 7.17 1.98
N ALA A 61 2.22 7.73 3.04
CA ALA A 61 2.30 9.18 3.24
C ALA A 61 3.03 9.87 2.08
N ALA A 62 4.14 9.32 1.62
CA ALA A 62 4.88 9.86 0.48
C ALA A 62 4.05 9.82 -0.81
N SER A 63 3.35 8.71 -1.08
CA SER A 63 2.43 8.59 -2.20
C SER A 63 1.28 9.61 -2.09
N PHE A 64 0.66 9.71 -0.91
CA PHE A 64 -0.42 10.66 -0.67
C PHE A 64 0.02 12.11 -0.91
N SER A 65 1.22 12.48 -0.45
CA SER A 65 1.79 13.81 -0.70
C SER A 65 1.99 14.08 -2.19
N ARG A 66 2.56 13.13 -2.96
CA ARG A 66 2.75 13.27 -4.41
C ARG A 66 1.43 13.46 -5.15
N MET A 67 0.44 12.61 -4.86
CA MET A 67 -0.84 12.63 -5.57
C MET A 67 -1.70 13.82 -5.16
N SER A 68 -1.62 14.29 -3.92
CA SER A 68 -2.36 15.46 -3.43
C SER A 68 -2.02 16.74 -4.18
N VAL A 69 -0.76 16.92 -4.61
CA VAL A 69 -0.34 18.06 -5.43
C VAL A 69 -1.05 18.08 -6.78
N LEU A 70 -1.39 16.90 -7.30
CA LEU A 70 -2.07 16.73 -8.59
C LEU A 70 -3.60 16.78 -8.47
N ALA A 71 -4.17 16.63 -7.28
CA ALA A 71 -5.61 16.59 -7.08
C ALA A 71 -6.25 17.98 -7.29
N LYS A 72 -7.41 18.05 -7.99
CA LYS A 72 -8.17 19.30 -8.17
C LYS A 72 -8.72 19.84 -6.86
N ARG A 73 -9.16 18.94 -5.99
CA ARG A 73 -9.66 19.27 -4.67
C ARG A 73 -8.62 18.92 -3.64
N GLN A 74 -8.27 19.88 -2.80
CA GLN A 74 -7.37 19.61 -1.69
C GLN A 74 -7.93 18.48 -0.82
N PRO A 75 -7.11 17.48 -0.50
CA PRO A 75 -7.56 16.36 0.32
C PRO A 75 -7.92 16.85 1.72
N PRO A 76 -8.76 16.09 2.43
CA PRO A 76 -9.00 16.34 3.85
C PRO A 76 -7.67 16.27 4.61
N VAL A 77 -7.61 16.96 5.73
CA VAL A 77 -6.41 17.04 6.59
C VAL A 77 -6.00 15.66 7.12
N ALA A 78 -6.89 14.68 7.13
CA ALA A 78 -6.63 13.36 7.69
C ALA A 78 -6.98 12.22 6.73
N TRP A 79 -5.98 11.40 6.44
CA TRP A 79 -6.15 10.04 5.97
C TRP A 79 -5.63 9.07 7.05
N CYS A 80 -6.04 7.81 7.01
CA CYS A 80 -5.54 6.81 7.96
C CYS A 80 -5.35 5.45 7.31
N LEU A 81 -4.47 4.65 7.93
CA LEU A 81 -4.33 3.24 7.58
C LEU A 81 -5.53 2.43 8.07
N SER A 82 -5.90 1.43 7.30
CA SER A 82 -6.95 0.47 7.63
C SER A 82 -6.45 -0.97 7.60
N ASN A 83 -7.16 -1.85 8.31
CA ASN A 83 -6.95 -3.30 8.25
C ASN A 83 -7.76 -3.97 7.13
N ALA A 84 -8.38 -3.21 6.24
CA ALA A 84 -9.17 -3.74 5.14
C ALA A 84 -8.34 -4.74 4.31
N TRP A 85 -8.99 -5.83 3.90
CA TRP A 85 -8.37 -6.90 3.11
C TRP A 85 -9.11 -7.20 1.81
N ARG A 86 -10.34 -6.66 1.67
CA ARG A 86 -11.16 -6.79 0.45
C ARG A 86 -11.07 -5.57 -0.46
N GLN A 87 -10.48 -4.49 0.01
CA GLN A 87 -10.35 -3.24 -0.73
C GLN A 87 -9.02 -2.56 -0.36
N TRP A 88 -8.42 -1.89 -1.32
CA TRP A 88 -7.17 -1.16 -1.15
C TRP A 88 -7.36 0.19 -0.46
N GLY A 89 -8.50 0.84 -0.72
CA GLY A 89 -8.86 2.12 -0.13
C GLY A 89 -10.36 2.34 -0.10
N ASN A 90 -10.78 3.37 0.58
CA ASN A 90 -12.10 3.96 0.46
C ASN A 90 -12.08 5.45 0.82
N CYS A 91 -12.99 6.20 0.19
CA CYS A 91 -13.30 7.59 0.53
C CYS A 91 -14.74 7.67 1.03
N SER A 92 -14.94 8.23 2.22
CA SER A 92 -16.29 8.44 2.78
C SER A 92 -16.97 9.68 2.17
N SER A 93 -18.29 9.79 2.31
CA SER A 93 -19.03 10.99 1.90
C SER A 93 -18.61 12.27 2.63
N ARG A 94 -17.93 12.14 3.77
CA ARG A 94 -17.32 13.26 4.51
C ARG A 94 -15.88 13.57 4.04
N GLY A 95 -15.41 12.91 3.00
CA GLY A 95 -14.07 13.12 2.44
C GLY A 95 -12.94 12.46 3.26
N GLN A 96 -13.25 11.55 4.20
CA GLN A 96 -12.23 10.79 4.91
C GLN A 96 -11.69 9.66 4.04
N ILE A 97 -10.38 9.59 3.85
CA ILE A 97 -9.71 8.55 3.08
C ILE A 97 -9.09 7.51 4.03
N ARG A 98 -9.36 6.23 3.76
CA ARG A 98 -8.74 5.11 4.46
C ARG A 98 -8.03 4.23 3.45
N LEU A 99 -6.77 3.89 3.73
CA LEU A 99 -5.91 3.12 2.84
C LEU A 99 -5.44 1.85 3.56
N ALA A 100 -5.55 0.70 2.90
CA ALA A 100 -5.11 -0.55 3.49
C ALA A 100 -3.58 -0.54 3.66
N TRP A 101 -3.09 -0.88 4.85
CA TRP A 101 -1.64 -0.97 5.08
C TRP A 101 -0.95 -1.97 4.12
N ARG A 102 -1.69 -2.97 3.64
CA ARG A 102 -1.20 -3.96 2.67
C ARG A 102 -0.74 -3.38 1.34
N LEU A 103 -1.08 -2.12 1.06
CA LEU A 103 -0.55 -1.39 -0.08
C LEU A 103 0.97 -1.39 -0.12
N VAL A 104 1.65 -1.46 1.04
CA VAL A 104 3.12 -1.53 1.11
C VAL A 104 3.70 -2.76 0.41
N CYS A 105 2.88 -3.78 0.15
CA CYS A 105 3.28 -4.96 -0.62
C CYS A 105 3.26 -4.72 -2.14
N LEU A 106 2.65 -3.64 -2.62
CA LEU A 106 2.54 -3.30 -4.03
C LEU A 106 3.73 -2.45 -4.51
N PRO A 107 4.03 -2.46 -5.83
CA PRO A 107 4.90 -1.47 -6.43
C PRO A 107 4.41 -0.04 -6.17
N ASP A 108 5.32 0.91 -6.00
CA ASP A 108 4.99 2.31 -5.72
C ASP A 108 4.01 2.91 -6.74
N ALA A 109 4.17 2.56 -8.03
CA ALA A 109 3.27 2.99 -9.08
C ALA A 109 1.80 2.57 -8.85
N LEU A 110 1.57 1.42 -8.22
CA LEU A 110 0.23 0.93 -7.90
C LEU A 110 -0.30 1.55 -6.60
N ILE A 111 0.59 1.87 -5.65
CA ILE A 111 0.23 2.66 -4.46
C ILE A 111 -0.27 4.04 -4.91
N ASP A 112 0.48 4.72 -5.80
CA ASP A 112 0.09 6.02 -6.36
C ASP A 112 -1.28 5.95 -7.07
N TYR A 113 -1.54 4.85 -7.80
CA TYR A 113 -2.83 4.65 -8.46
C TYR A 113 -3.98 4.54 -7.47
N VAL A 114 -3.83 3.76 -6.41
CA VAL A 114 -4.89 3.63 -5.39
C VAL A 114 -5.13 4.96 -4.68
N VAL A 115 -4.06 5.68 -4.33
CA VAL A 115 -4.18 7.00 -3.70
C VAL A 115 -4.88 8.00 -4.62
N ALA A 116 -4.49 8.06 -5.91
CA ALA A 116 -5.15 8.92 -6.91
C ALA A 116 -6.64 8.56 -7.08
N HIS A 117 -6.98 7.27 -7.06
CA HIS A 117 -8.35 6.78 -7.12
C HIS A 117 -9.18 7.30 -5.94
N GLU A 118 -8.66 7.21 -4.70
CA GLU A 118 -9.36 7.70 -3.51
C GLU A 118 -9.47 9.23 -3.49
N LEU A 119 -8.45 9.94 -3.98
CA LEU A 119 -8.50 11.40 -4.12
C LEU A 119 -9.52 11.85 -5.17
N ALA A 120 -9.69 11.11 -6.27
CA ALA A 120 -10.70 11.40 -7.29
C ALA A 120 -12.13 11.33 -6.71
N HIS A 121 -12.38 10.49 -5.71
CA HIS A 121 -13.65 10.45 -5.00
C HIS A 121 -14.00 11.73 -4.23
N LEU A 122 -13.05 12.60 -3.95
CA LEU A 122 -13.35 13.93 -3.39
C LEU A 122 -14.03 14.86 -4.41
N VAL A 123 -13.93 14.55 -5.69
CA VAL A 123 -14.54 15.30 -6.81
C VAL A 123 -15.80 14.60 -7.30
N GLU A 124 -15.77 13.28 -7.42
CA GLU A 124 -16.87 12.48 -7.97
C GLU A 124 -16.96 11.13 -7.27
N PHE A 125 -18.06 10.86 -6.56
CA PHE A 125 -18.22 9.61 -5.80
C PHE A 125 -18.49 8.39 -6.67
N ASN A 126 -19.14 8.59 -7.82
CA ASN A 126 -19.46 7.50 -8.75
C ASN A 126 -18.31 7.31 -9.73
N HIS A 127 -18.03 6.08 -10.12
CA HIS A 127 -17.03 5.76 -11.15
C HIS A 127 -17.53 6.13 -12.57
N SER A 128 -18.05 7.35 -12.71
CA SER A 128 -18.53 7.95 -13.95
C SER A 128 -17.37 8.33 -14.88
N ALA A 129 -17.66 8.82 -16.08
CA ALA A 129 -16.64 9.37 -16.98
C ALA A 129 -15.87 10.54 -16.33
N ARG A 130 -16.54 11.36 -15.51
CA ARG A 130 -15.90 12.46 -14.77
C ARG A 130 -14.89 11.96 -13.73
N PHE A 131 -15.22 10.88 -13.03
CA PHE A 131 -14.30 10.23 -12.09
C PHE A 131 -13.03 9.75 -12.82
N TRP A 132 -13.20 8.99 -13.91
CA TRP A 132 -12.06 8.46 -14.65
C TRP A 132 -11.21 9.55 -15.29
N ALA A 133 -11.83 10.63 -15.79
CA ALA A 133 -11.11 11.80 -16.31
C ALA A 133 -10.25 12.46 -15.20
N GLU A 134 -10.71 12.47 -13.95
CA GLU A 134 -9.92 13.01 -12.83
C GLU A 134 -8.75 12.09 -12.47
N VAL A 135 -8.95 10.77 -12.45
CA VAL A 135 -7.85 9.80 -12.22
C VAL A 135 -6.82 9.88 -13.35
N GLU A 136 -7.26 9.92 -14.61
CA GLU A 136 -6.38 10.01 -15.78
C GLU A 136 -5.60 11.32 -15.84
N ARG A 137 -6.18 12.41 -15.38
CA ARG A 137 -5.50 13.70 -15.26
C ARG A 137 -4.34 13.64 -14.27
N MET A 138 -4.50 12.92 -13.14
CA MET A 138 -3.43 12.71 -12.17
C MET A 138 -2.42 11.67 -12.65
N LEU A 139 -2.89 10.62 -13.32
CA LEU A 139 -2.10 9.49 -13.79
C LEU A 139 -2.55 9.07 -15.20
N PRO A 140 -1.89 9.58 -16.26
CA PRO A 140 -2.26 9.28 -17.65
C PRO A 140 -2.26 7.79 -17.99
N ASP A 141 -1.46 6.97 -17.29
CA ASP A 141 -1.36 5.52 -17.45
C ASP A 141 -2.28 4.72 -16.48
N CYS A 142 -3.30 5.38 -15.91
CA CYS A 142 -4.17 4.81 -14.88
C CYS A 142 -4.87 3.51 -15.32
N GLN A 143 -5.19 3.32 -16.61
CA GLN A 143 -5.83 2.09 -17.09
C GLN A 143 -4.89 0.88 -17.00
N ALA A 144 -3.61 1.05 -17.33
CA ALA A 144 -2.61 -0.01 -17.18
C ALA A 144 -2.41 -0.37 -15.69
N ARG A 145 -2.31 0.64 -14.82
CA ARG A 145 -2.19 0.43 -13.37
C ARG A 145 -3.41 -0.23 -12.77
N ARG A 146 -4.62 0.14 -13.23
CA ARG A 146 -5.88 -0.52 -12.84
C ARG A 146 -5.88 -2.01 -13.17
N ALA A 147 -5.47 -2.35 -14.39
CA ALA A 147 -5.37 -3.74 -14.83
C ALA A 147 -4.37 -4.53 -13.98
N ALA A 148 -3.20 -3.95 -13.65
CA ALA A 148 -2.19 -4.55 -12.80
C ALA A 148 -2.70 -4.75 -11.36
N CYS A 149 -3.36 -3.76 -10.76
CA CYS A 149 -3.97 -3.87 -9.43
C CYS A 149 -5.01 -4.99 -9.35
N ARG A 150 -5.83 -5.15 -10.38
CA ARG A 150 -6.83 -6.24 -10.44
C ARG A 150 -6.18 -7.62 -10.45
N LYS A 151 -5.09 -7.79 -11.18
CA LYS A 151 -4.33 -9.05 -11.21
C LYS A 151 -3.75 -9.40 -9.84
N ILE A 152 -3.14 -8.43 -9.16
CA ILE A 152 -2.53 -8.63 -7.84
C ILE A 152 -3.58 -8.84 -6.76
N GLY A 153 -4.70 -8.14 -6.79
CA GLY A 153 -5.79 -8.29 -5.82
C GLY A 153 -6.39 -9.70 -5.78
N LEU A 154 -6.20 -10.49 -6.85
CA LEU A 154 -6.60 -11.90 -6.92
C LEU A 154 -5.54 -12.85 -6.33
N ILE A 155 -4.31 -12.40 -6.13
CA ILE A 155 -3.14 -13.23 -5.77
C ILE A 155 -2.76 -13.06 -4.29
N LEU A 156 -3.06 -11.91 -3.67
CA LEU A 156 -2.73 -11.71 -2.26
C LEU A 156 -3.54 -12.65 -1.37
N PRO A 157 -2.87 -13.50 -0.55
CA PRO A 157 -3.56 -14.43 0.33
C PRO A 157 -4.43 -13.68 1.33
N ARG A 158 -5.59 -14.26 1.58
CA ARG A 158 -6.57 -13.81 2.58
C ARG A 158 -6.03 -13.96 3.98
#